data_473ee0c842c04b5b4d3b68f5370999d9
#
_entry.id   473ee0c842c04b5b4d3b68f5370999d9
#
_cell.length_a   1.000
_cell.length_b   1.000
_cell.length_c   1.000
_cell.angle_alpha   90.00
_cell.angle_beta   90.00
_cell.angle_gamma   90.00
#
_symmetry.space_group_name_H-M   'P 1'
#
loop_
_entity.id
_entity.type
_entity.pdbx_description
1 polymer ?
#
loop_
_entity_poly.entity_id
_entity_poly.type
_entity_poly.pdbx_seq_one_letter_code
_entity_poly.pdbx_strand_id
1 'polypeptide(L)'
;MKFSEIASRLTGISTPLGGVSWQTSELEVTSARRVVAFLEDRRVLYAPEEMEDTSHCVQSVIEIRQFLTAELGKLDGSSEFSASLRAMRAACRKFLDRVGVDGRAGTLYARHRGHWADWTFYSALGELRGTFGVHLARIAAHFKLDVEDRLASILPARDDDDAG
;
A
#
# COMPACT_ATOMS: atom_id res chain seq x y z
N MET A 1 -9.56 -7.44 -10.38
CA MET A 1 -9.66 -8.65 -9.52
C MET A 1 -10.86 -8.53 -8.60
N LYS A 2 -11.65 -9.59 -8.46
CA LYS A 2 -12.84 -9.60 -7.60
C LYS A 2 -12.48 -9.81 -6.13
N PHE A 3 -13.24 -9.19 -5.22
CA PHE A 3 -12.99 -9.31 -3.78
C PHE A 3 -13.03 -10.78 -3.29
N SER A 4 -13.84 -11.64 -3.90
CA SER A 4 -13.92 -13.06 -3.56
C SER A 4 -12.61 -13.82 -3.84
N GLU A 5 -11.92 -13.47 -4.91
CA GLU A 5 -10.58 -13.96 -5.22
C GLU A 5 -9.55 -13.44 -4.21
N ILE A 6 -9.62 -12.16 -3.86
CA ILE A 6 -8.74 -11.55 -2.86
C ILE A 6 -8.94 -12.23 -1.50
N ALA A 7 -10.18 -12.44 -1.09
CA ALA A 7 -10.49 -13.12 0.17
C ALA A 7 -9.96 -14.57 0.20
N SER A 8 -10.02 -15.30 -0.93
CA SER A 8 -9.48 -16.66 -1.00
C SER A 8 -7.94 -16.73 -0.89
N ARG A 9 -7.23 -15.69 -1.31
CA ARG A 9 -5.77 -15.59 -1.14
C ARG A 9 -5.37 -15.32 0.31
N LEU A 10 -6.21 -14.61 1.07
CA LEU A 10 -5.94 -14.32 2.48
C LEU A 10 -6.21 -15.51 3.41
N THR A 11 -7.04 -16.48 3.03
CA THR A 11 -7.33 -17.66 3.85
C THR A 11 -6.14 -18.64 3.93
N GLY A 12 -5.20 -18.59 2.99
CA GLY A 12 -3.92 -19.33 3.04
C GLY A 12 -2.92 -18.73 4.02
N ILE A 13 -3.00 -17.42 4.29
CA ILE A 13 -2.15 -16.76 5.26
C ILE A 13 -2.84 -16.90 6.62
N SER A 14 -2.24 -17.63 7.56
CA SER A 14 -2.75 -17.82 8.93
C SER A 14 -2.88 -16.48 9.67
N THR A 15 -3.85 -15.68 9.28
CA THR A 15 -4.30 -14.57 10.10
C THR A 15 -5.46 -15.09 10.96
N PRO A 16 -5.47 -14.85 12.27
CA PRO A 16 -6.65 -15.12 13.06
C PRO A 16 -7.76 -14.18 12.56
N LEU A 17 -8.51 -14.61 11.56
CA LEU A 17 -9.84 -14.07 11.27
C LEU A 17 -10.81 -14.55 12.36
N GLY A 18 -10.32 -14.52 13.60
CA GLY A 18 -11.05 -14.90 14.78
C GLY A 18 -12.07 -13.82 15.12
N GLY A 19 -13.31 -14.04 14.71
CA GLY A 19 -14.48 -13.75 15.51
C GLY A 19 -14.71 -12.33 16.08
N VAL A 20 -13.99 -11.29 15.62
CA VAL A 20 -14.34 -9.91 15.95
C VAL A 20 -15.40 -9.48 14.95
N SER A 21 -16.64 -9.40 15.40
CA SER A 21 -17.73 -8.76 14.70
C SER A 21 -17.37 -7.28 14.49
N TRP A 22 -16.81 -6.98 13.34
CA TRP A 22 -16.54 -5.61 12.94
C TRP A 22 -17.86 -4.92 12.66
N GLN A 23 -18.26 -4.04 13.54
CA GLN A 23 -19.34 -3.10 13.24
C GLN A 23 -18.77 -2.07 12.26
N THR A 24 -18.93 -2.37 10.99
CA THR A 24 -18.49 -1.50 9.91
C THR A 24 -19.42 -0.29 9.84
N SER A 25 -18.92 0.89 10.13
CA SER A 25 -19.69 2.12 9.95
C SER A 25 -19.81 2.49 8.46
N GLU A 26 -20.89 3.16 8.07
CA GLU A 26 -21.05 3.70 6.70
C GLU A 26 -19.90 4.64 6.32
N LEU A 27 -19.35 5.35 7.29
CA LEU A 27 -18.18 6.21 7.11
C LEU A 27 -16.95 5.41 6.70
N GLU A 28 -16.70 4.25 7.34
CA GLU A 28 -15.58 3.38 7.00
C GLU A 28 -15.74 2.76 5.59
N VAL A 29 -16.94 2.31 5.23
CA VAL A 29 -17.22 1.81 3.88
C VAL A 29 -16.92 2.88 2.82
N THR A 30 -17.38 4.10 3.06
CA THR A 30 -17.16 5.22 2.15
C THR A 30 -15.67 5.59 2.05
N SER A 31 -14.97 5.60 3.19
CA SER A 31 -13.55 5.87 3.25
C SER A 31 -12.73 4.76 2.57
N ALA A 32 -13.09 3.48 2.78
CA ALA A 32 -12.43 2.35 2.13
C ALA A 32 -12.54 2.42 0.60
N ARG A 33 -13.73 2.72 0.07
CA ARG A 33 -13.91 2.93 -1.39
C ARG A 33 -13.04 4.05 -1.93
N ARG A 34 -12.95 5.19 -1.22
CA ARG A 34 -12.08 6.30 -1.62
C ARG A 34 -10.61 5.92 -1.57
N VAL A 35 -10.19 5.16 -0.55
CA VAL A 35 -8.81 4.69 -0.43
C VAL A 35 -8.45 3.78 -1.61
N VAL A 36 -9.28 2.79 -1.94
CA VAL A 36 -9.04 1.90 -3.09
C VAL A 36 -8.95 2.71 -4.38
N ALA A 37 -9.97 3.52 -4.69
CA ALA A 37 -10.00 4.34 -5.91
C ALA A 37 -8.81 5.30 -6.01
N PHE A 38 -8.38 5.91 -4.90
CA PHE A 38 -7.20 6.76 -4.89
C PHE A 38 -5.91 5.98 -5.19
N LEU A 39 -5.77 4.78 -4.62
CA LEU A 39 -4.57 3.94 -4.82
C LEU A 39 -4.51 3.37 -6.24
N GLU A 40 -5.63 3.08 -6.88
CA GLU A 40 -5.73 2.63 -8.28
C GLU A 40 -5.13 3.64 -9.26
N ASP A 41 -5.20 4.93 -8.95
CA ASP A 41 -4.57 6.00 -9.74
C ASP A 41 -3.07 6.20 -9.45
N ARG A 42 -2.47 5.43 -8.55
CA ARG A 42 -1.07 5.63 -8.10
C ARG A 42 -0.11 4.63 -8.74
N ARG A 43 0.42 4.96 -9.92
CA ARG A 43 1.37 4.14 -10.70
C ARG A 43 2.55 3.63 -9.87
N VAL A 44 3.06 4.42 -8.95
CA VAL A 44 4.18 4.05 -8.07
C VAL A 44 3.97 2.70 -7.38
N LEU A 45 2.71 2.28 -7.18
CA LEU A 45 2.38 1.02 -6.53
C LEU A 45 2.51 -0.20 -7.45
N TYR A 46 2.35 -0.04 -8.78
CA TYR A 46 2.23 -1.19 -9.69
C TYR A 46 3.00 -1.07 -11.01
N ALA A 47 3.51 0.09 -11.38
CA ALA A 47 4.27 0.21 -12.61
C ALA A 47 5.61 -0.52 -12.51
N PRO A 48 6.13 -1.11 -13.62
CA PRO A 48 7.46 -1.70 -13.65
C PRO A 48 8.53 -0.71 -13.16
N GLU A 49 9.48 -1.21 -12.37
CA GLU A 49 10.49 -0.36 -11.73
C GLU A 49 11.35 0.41 -12.73
N GLU A 50 11.64 -0.21 -13.87
CA GLU A 50 12.45 0.36 -14.95
C GLU A 50 11.75 1.53 -15.66
N MET A 51 10.44 1.66 -15.50
CA MET A 51 9.61 2.72 -16.09
C MET A 51 9.34 3.88 -15.15
N GLU A 52 9.86 3.82 -13.92
CA GLU A 52 9.59 4.80 -12.89
C GLU A 52 10.74 5.80 -12.72
N ASP A 53 10.40 7.09 -12.80
CA ASP A 53 11.31 8.16 -12.40
C ASP A 53 11.26 8.33 -10.87
N THR A 54 12.42 8.34 -10.24
CA THR A 54 12.55 8.41 -8.78
C THR A 54 11.89 9.64 -8.18
N SER A 55 11.98 10.78 -8.85
CA SER A 55 11.40 12.02 -8.34
C SER A 55 9.88 11.98 -8.37
N HIS A 56 9.31 11.39 -9.42
CA HIS A 56 7.87 11.17 -9.52
C HIS A 56 7.36 10.16 -8.50
N CYS A 57 8.12 9.08 -8.23
CA CYS A 57 7.79 8.12 -7.18
C CYS A 57 7.76 8.78 -5.80
N VAL A 58 8.78 9.56 -5.46
CA VAL A 58 8.85 10.28 -4.19
C VAL A 58 7.66 11.21 -4.03
N GLN A 59 7.35 12.00 -5.06
CA GLN A 59 6.19 12.91 -5.03
C GLN A 59 4.89 12.14 -4.82
N SER A 60 4.69 11.05 -5.56
CA SER A 60 3.50 10.20 -5.42
C SER A 60 3.37 9.59 -4.03
N VAL A 61 4.47 9.13 -3.42
CA VAL A 61 4.46 8.59 -2.04
C VAL A 61 4.14 9.68 -1.01
N ILE A 62 4.61 10.91 -1.22
CA ILE A 62 4.23 12.05 -0.37
C ILE A 62 2.72 12.30 -0.44
N GLU A 63 2.15 12.31 -1.63
CA GLU A 63 0.71 12.49 -1.85
C GLU A 63 -0.12 11.37 -1.22
N ILE A 64 0.30 10.10 -1.39
CA ILE A 64 -0.33 8.95 -0.72
C ILE A 64 -0.31 9.13 0.80
N ARG A 65 0.83 9.50 1.38
CA ARG A 65 0.95 9.73 2.82
C ARG A 65 0.01 10.83 3.32
N GLN A 66 -0.09 11.93 2.58
CA GLN A 66 -0.98 13.04 2.92
C GLN A 66 -2.44 12.62 2.85
N PHE A 67 -2.83 11.91 1.79
CA PHE A 67 -4.17 11.38 1.62
C PHE A 67 -4.55 10.43 2.77
N LEU A 68 -3.70 9.45 3.08
CA LEU A 68 -3.93 8.53 4.20
C LEU A 68 -4.04 9.25 5.55
N THR A 69 -3.27 10.33 5.74
CA THR A 69 -3.36 11.16 6.96
C THR A 69 -4.71 11.86 7.04
N ALA A 70 -5.21 12.39 5.92
CA ALA A 70 -6.51 13.06 5.86
C ALA A 70 -7.66 12.07 6.09
N GLU A 71 -7.59 10.85 5.53
CA GLU A 71 -8.62 9.83 5.78
C GLU A 71 -8.62 9.36 7.25
N LEU A 72 -7.43 9.16 7.84
CA LEU A 72 -7.30 8.82 9.27
C LEU A 72 -7.89 9.87 10.20
N GLY A 73 -7.83 11.14 9.84
CA GLY A 73 -8.42 12.22 10.62
C GLY A 73 -9.97 12.21 10.67
N LYS A 74 -10.61 11.43 9.80
CA LYS A 74 -12.07 11.30 9.71
C LYS A 74 -12.60 10.07 10.46
N LEU A 75 -11.72 9.14 10.83
CA LEU A 75 -12.08 7.83 11.36
C LEU A 75 -11.86 7.77 12.87
N ASP A 76 -12.63 6.89 13.53
CA ASP A 76 -12.28 6.45 14.86
C ASP A 76 -10.96 5.63 14.80
N GLY A 77 -10.00 6.04 15.62
CA GLY A 77 -8.65 5.46 15.61
C GLY A 77 -8.54 4.01 16.09
N SER A 78 -9.62 3.39 16.56
CA SER A 78 -9.61 2.06 17.19
C SER A 78 -9.84 0.90 16.19
N SER A 79 -10.32 1.16 14.98
CA SER A 79 -10.68 0.11 14.03
C SER A 79 -9.46 -0.51 13.30
N GLU A 80 -9.62 -1.76 12.84
CA GLU A 80 -8.64 -2.46 12.01
C GLU A 80 -8.41 -1.75 10.66
N PHE A 81 -9.45 -1.12 10.13
CA PHE A 81 -9.33 -0.28 8.96
C PHE A 81 -8.35 0.88 9.23
N SER A 82 -8.55 1.59 10.35
CA SER A 82 -7.62 2.64 10.79
C SER A 82 -6.21 2.10 11.04
N ALA A 83 -6.07 0.87 11.58
CA ALA A 83 -4.77 0.23 11.76
C ALA A 83 -4.08 -0.03 10.42
N SER A 84 -4.81 -0.52 9.41
CA SER A 84 -4.31 -0.73 8.05
C SER A 84 -3.85 0.58 7.40
N LEU A 85 -4.62 1.66 7.50
CA LEU A 85 -4.21 2.98 7.00
C LEU A 85 -2.96 3.51 7.71
N ARG A 86 -2.84 3.30 9.04
CA ARG A 86 -1.63 3.66 9.79
C ARG A 86 -0.40 2.89 9.32
N ALA A 87 -0.53 1.60 9.05
CA ALA A 87 0.56 0.77 8.57
C ALA A 87 1.03 1.23 7.17
N MET A 88 0.11 1.46 6.23
CA MET A 88 0.43 2.00 4.91
C MET A 88 1.10 3.38 5.00
N ARG A 89 0.59 4.27 5.86
CA ARG A 89 1.22 5.58 6.11
C ARG A 89 2.62 5.45 6.71
N ALA A 90 2.85 4.49 7.60
CA ALA A 90 4.16 4.22 8.15
C ALA A 90 5.14 3.69 7.07
N ALA A 91 4.67 2.84 6.16
CA ALA A 91 5.45 2.39 5.01
C ALA A 91 5.88 3.56 4.11
N CYS A 92 4.99 4.53 3.86
CA CYS A 92 5.34 5.76 3.13
C CYS A 92 6.49 6.52 3.83
N ARG A 93 6.41 6.73 5.15
CA ARG A 93 7.50 7.39 5.90
C ARG A 93 8.81 6.63 5.77
N LYS A 94 8.76 5.30 5.98
CA LYS A 94 9.95 4.44 5.88
C LYS A 94 10.61 4.50 4.50
N PHE A 95 9.81 4.51 3.43
CA PHE A 95 10.29 4.71 2.07
C PHE A 95 10.99 6.07 1.93
N LEU A 96 10.34 7.16 2.32
CA LEU A 96 10.87 8.51 2.22
C LEU A 96 12.17 8.69 3.02
N ASP A 97 12.24 8.13 4.22
CA ASP A 97 13.44 8.14 5.05
C ASP A 97 14.62 7.42 4.36
N ARG A 98 14.35 6.24 3.75
CA ARG A 98 15.39 5.45 3.05
C ARG A 98 15.91 6.11 1.78
N VAL A 99 15.03 6.78 1.03
CA VAL A 99 15.44 7.51 -0.18
C VAL A 99 15.97 8.92 0.12
N GLY A 100 16.04 9.28 1.41
CA GLY A 100 16.66 10.52 1.88
C GLY A 100 15.82 11.77 1.68
N VAL A 101 14.50 11.64 1.68
CA VAL A 101 13.56 12.77 1.60
C VAL A 101 13.11 13.16 3.02
N ASP A 102 14.01 13.69 3.82
CA ASP A 102 13.69 14.34 5.07
C ASP A 102 13.63 15.86 4.85
N GLY A 103 12.53 16.39 4.39
CA GLY A 103 12.23 17.83 4.36
C GLY A 103 13.29 18.78 3.74
N ARG A 104 14.46 18.30 3.39
CA ARG A 104 15.56 19.00 2.73
C ARG A 104 15.81 18.39 1.36
N ALA A 105 14.81 18.52 0.54
CA ALA A 105 14.72 18.16 -0.86
C ALA A 105 16.03 17.71 -1.55
N GLY A 106 16.05 16.47 -2.01
CA GLY A 106 16.84 16.13 -3.20
C GLY A 106 18.33 15.86 -3.01
N THR A 107 18.87 15.79 -1.78
CA THR A 107 20.33 15.80 -1.62
C THR A 107 20.99 14.41 -1.61
N LEU A 108 20.31 13.35 -1.20
CA LEU A 108 20.96 12.02 -1.21
C LEU A 108 20.92 11.36 -2.58
N TYR A 109 19.77 11.39 -3.27
CA TYR A 109 19.65 10.79 -4.60
C TYR A 109 20.44 11.54 -5.67
N ALA A 110 20.51 12.88 -5.59
CA ALA A 110 21.34 13.68 -6.50
C ALA A 110 22.85 13.55 -6.24
N ARG A 111 23.26 13.13 -5.04
CA ARG A 111 24.67 12.95 -4.68
C ARG A 111 25.24 11.57 -4.96
N HIS A 112 24.39 10.55 -5.06
CA HIS A 112 24.80 9.15 -5.25
C HIS A 112 24.15 8.58 -6.52
N ARG A 113 24.52 9.08 -7.70
CA ARG A 113 24.25 8.40 -8.95
C ARG A 113 25.13 7.16 -9.03
N GLY A 114 24.55 5.97 -8.94
CA GLY A 114 25.27 4.72 -9.09
C GLY A 114 24.44 3.52 -8.64
N HIS A 115 24.86 2.36 -9.01
CA HIS A 115 24.21 1.06 -8.81
C HIS A 115 23.69 0.81 -7.37
N TRP A 116 24.37 1.36 -6.36
CA TRP A 116 24.01 1.25 -4.95
C TRP A 116 22.77 2.11 -4.58
N ALA A 117 22.62 3.28 -5.20
CA ALA A 117 21.46 4.14 -4.98
C ALA A 117 20.20 3.52 -5.61
N ASP A 118 20.34 2.95 -6.80
CA ASP A 118 19.25 2.28 -7.51
C ASP A 118 18.77 1.05 -6.72
N TRP A 119 19.68 0.23 -6.22
CA TRP A 119 19.35 -0.93 -5.39
C TRP A 119 18.60 -0.53 -4.11
N THR A 120 19.05 0.53 -3.43
CA THR A 120 18.40 1.03 -2.22
C THR A 120 16.99 1.53 -2.52
N PHE A 121 16.83 2.24 -3.64
CA PHE A 121 15.53 2.74 -4.07
C PHE A 121 14.56 1.60 -4.40
N TYR A 122 14.96 0.65 -5.24
CA TYR A 122 14.09 -0.46 -5.64
C TYR A 122 13.75 -1.38 -4.46
N SER A 123 14.70 -1.64 -3.57
CA SER A 123 14.44 -2.38 -2.34
C SER A 123 13.41 -1.67 -1.45
N ALA A 124 13.52 -0.35 -1.30
CA ALA A 124 12.56 0.44 -0.54
C ALA A 124 11.16 0.47 -1.19
N LEU A 125 11.12 0.54 -2.53
CA LEU A 125 9.89 0.51 -3.31
C LEU A 125 9.20 -0.86 -3.21
N GLY A 126 9.95 -1.94 -3.32
CA GLY A 126 9.42 -3.31 -3.15
C GLY A 126 8.82 -3.53 -1.76
N GLU A 127 9.48 -3.06 -0.70
CA GLU A 127 8.95 -3.13 0.67
C GLU A 127 7.67 -2.29 0.85
N LEU A 128 7.63 -1.09 0.26
CA LEU A 128 6.43 -0.25 0.23
C LEU A 128 5.27 -1.00 -0.41
N ARG A 129 5.47 -1.52 -1.62
CA ARG A 129 4.46 -2.27 -2.40
C ARG A 129 3.96 -3.50 -1.66
N GLY A 130 4.86 -4.28 -1.05
CA GLY A 130 4.50 -5.45 -0.26
C GLY A 130 3.61 -5.09 0.93
N THR A 131 3.95 -4.03 1.67
CA THR A 131 3.12 -3.55 2.78
C THR A 131 1.73 -3.10 2.28
N PHE A 132 1.69 -2.33 1.20
CA PHE A 132 0.42 -1.89 0.61
C PHE A 132 -0.41 -3.08 0.14
N GLY A 133 0.20 -4.06 -0.52
CA GLY A 133 -0.49 -5.27 -1.00
C GLY A 133 -1.21 -6.02 0.11
N VAL A 134 -0.54 -6.27 1.22
CA VAL A 134 -1.12 -6.98 2.38
C VAL A 134 -2.31 -6.20 2.97
N HIS A 135 -2.16 -4.91 3.21
CA HIS A 135 -3.23 -4.11 3.83
C HIS A 135 -4.37 -3.82 2.86
N LEU A 136 -4.09 -3.61 1.58
CA LEU A 136 -5.11 -3.46 0.54
C LEU A 136 -5.95 -4.74 0.39
N ALA A 137 -5.32 -5.93 0.40
CA ALA A 137 -6.04 -7.20 0.36
C ALA A 137 -7.02 -7.34 1.54
N ARG A 138 -6.58 -6.99 2.76
CA ARG A 138 -7.43 -7.00 3.95
C ARG A 138 -8.62 -6.04 3.82
N ILE A 139 -8.38 -4.81 3.37
CA ILE A 139 -9.42 -3.80 3.15
C ILE A 139 -10.42 -4.30 2.10
N ALA A 140 -9.93 -4.75 0.94
CA ALA A 140 -10.76 -5.22 -0.16
C ALA A 140 -11.63 -6.42 0.25
N ALA A 141 -11.05 -7.40 0.94
CA ALA A 141 -11.79 -8.57 1.43
C ALA A 141 -12.85 -8.18 2.48
N HIS A 142 -12.49 -7.33 3.45
CA HIS A 142 -13.39 -6.92 4.53
C HIS A 142 -14.58 -6.11 4.02
N PHE A 143 -14.32 -5.09 3.20
CA PHE A 143 -15.36 -4.19 2.67
C PHE A 143 -16.01 -4.70 1.38
N LYS A 144 -15.64 -5.90 0.90
CA LYS A 144 -16.12 -6.54 -0.33
C LYS A 144 -15.93 -5.63 -1.56
N LEU A 145 -14.75 -5.05 -1.68
CA LEU A 145 -14.37 -4.16 -2.78
C LEU A 145 -13.58 -4.92 -3.84
N ASP A 146 -13.95 -4.75 -5.09
CA ASP A 146 -13.12 -5.17 -6.21
C ASP A 146 -11.92 -4.21 -6.33
N VAL A 147 -10.81 -4.70 -6.88
CA VAL A 147 -9.59 -3.92 -7.11
C VAL A 147 -9.20 -4.04 -8.58
N GLU A 148 -8.82 -2.92 -9.23
CA GLU A 148 -8.35 -2.93 -10.61
C GLU A 148 -7.13 -3.84 -10.80
N ASP A 149 -7.06 -4.52 -11.95
CA ASP A 149 -6.05 -5.57 -12.20
C ASP A 149 -4.61 -5.05 -12.08
N ARG A 150 -4.36 -3.79 -12.46
CA ARG A 150 -3.04 -3.16 -12.31
C ARG A 150 -2.61 -3.10 -10.84
N LEU A 151 -3.47 -2.55 -9.98
CA LEU A 151 -3.19 -2.46 -8.55
C LEU A 151 -3.21 -3.85 -7.89
N ALA A 152 -4.03 -4.76 -8.40
CA ALA A 152 -4.10 -6.13 -7.89
C ALA A 152 -2.78 -6.92 -8.06
N SER A 153 -1.87 -6.47 -8.92
CA SER A 153 -0.54 -7.08 -9.10
C SER A 153 0.34 -7.04 -7.85
N ILE A 154 0.08 -6.12 -6.92
CA ILE A 154 0.84 -6.04 -5.65
C ILE A 154 0.20 -6.85 -4.52
N LEU A 155 -0.98 -7.43 -4.72
CA LEU A 155 -1.62 -8.26 -3.70
C LEU A 155 -0.85 -9.57 -3.50
N PRO A 156 -0.89 -10.16 -2.30
CA PRO A 156 -0.24 -11.45 -2.05
C PRO A 156 -0.66 -12.51 -3.06
N ALA A 157 0.30 -13.31 -3.55
CA ALA A 157 0.03 -14.47 -4.38
C ALA A 157 -0.70 -15.56 -3.58
N ARG A 158 -1.27 -16.55 -4.27
CA ARG A 158 -1.73 -17.79 -3.62
C ARG A 158 -0.50 -18.63 -3.25
N ASP A 159 -0.54 -19.28 -2.10
CA ASP A 159 0.52 -20.24 -1.68
C ASP A 159 0.68 -21.41 -2.66
N ASP A 160 -0.30 -21.66 -3.55
CA ASP A 160 -0.29 -22.76 -4.53
C ASP A 160 0.52 -22.43 -5.81
N ASP A 161 0.90 -21.18 -6.04
CA ASP A 161 1.60 -20.75 -7.27
C ASP A 161 3.13 -21.02 -7.21
N ASP A 162 3.68 -21.41 -6.05
CA ASP A 162 5.10 -21.77 -5.87
C ASP A 162 5.41 -23.27 -6.04
N ALA A 163 4.44 -24.11 -6.44
CA ALA A 163 4.59 -25.56 -6.60
C ALA A 163 4.65 -25.99 -8.09
N GLY A 164 5.39 -25.24 -8.91
CA GLY A 164 5.59 -25.53 -10.35
C GLY A 164 7.07 -25.59 -10.71
#